data_19453eae619704b2cdba04a5b6cd134b
#
_entry.id   19453eae619704b2cdba04a5b6cd134b
#
_cell.length_a   1.000
_cell.length_b   1.000
_cell.length_c   1.000
_cell.angle_alpha   90.00
_cell.angle_beta   90.00
_cell.angle_gamma   90.00
#
_symmetry.space_group_name_H-M   'P 1'
#
loop_
_entity.id
_entity.type
_entity.pdbx_description
1 polymer ?
#
loop_
_entity_poly.entity_id
_entity_poly.type
_entity_poly.pdbx_seq_one_letter_code
_entity_poly.pdbx_strand_id
1 'polypeptide(L)'
;IDFHSHVIHDIDDGSHSVEESITMMKMSYSQGIDTMVFTPHFRLGEHKINTFLRERRERLNEIREALTDEDRKMIPKVVLGAEVEYIPGMNTWDYLPELCINGTKHIMTEMPFIPWSESVVRTIDDIALHSGLTPILPHIDRYFHTFTKTEYIEHYYEMPVKIQMNAIYVNSPKN
;
A
#
# COMPACT_ATOMS: atom_id res chain seq x y z
N ILE A 1 -8.89 11.26 1.34
CA ILE A 1 -8.53 9.83 1.42
C ILE A 1 -7.02 9.71 1.49
N ASP A 2 -6.51 8.91 2.43
CA ASP A 2 -5.13 8.44 2.46
C ASP A 2 -5.09 6.99 1.91
N PHE A 3 -4.36 6.78 0.81
CA PHE A 3 -4.33 5.49 0.11
C PHE A 3 -3.23 4.54 0.58
N HIS A 4 -2.28 5.01 1.40
CA HIS A 4 -1.10 4.25 1.76
C HIS A 4 -0.68 4.58 3.19
N SER A 5 -0.89 3.65 4.11
CA SER A 5 -0.56 3.85 5.52
C SER A 5 -0.26 2.55 6.27
N HIS A 6 0.71 2.61 7.17
CA HIS A 6 1.17 1.50 8.01
C HIS A 6 0.69 1.72 9.45
N VAL A 7 -0.63 1.61 9.64
CA VAL A 7 -1.31 1.91 10.91
C VAL A 7 -1.65 0.66 11.71
N ILE A 8 -1.62 -0.53 11.09
CA ILE A 8 -1.84 -1.79 11.82
C ILE A 8 -0.59 -2.08 12.67
N HIS A 9 -0.77 -2.19 13.98
CA HIS A 9 0.33 -2.39 14.92
C HIS A 9 0.99 -3.77 14.80
N ASP A 10 2.29 -3.84 15.06
CA ASP A 10 3.09 -5.06 15.16
C ASP A 10 2.97 -6.03 13.98
N ILE A 11 2.71 -5.54 12.77
CA ILE A 11 2.63 -6.36 11.56
C ILE A 11 3.76 -6.04 10.58
N ASP A 12 4.27 -4.83 10.63
CA ASP A 12 5.39 -4.33 9.81
C ASP A 12 6.17 -3.23 10.56
N ASP A 13 6.87 -2.36 9.83
CA ASP A 13 7.67 -1.26 10.37
C ASP A 13 6.87 0.02 10.68
N GLY A 14 5.55 -0.05 10.65
CA GLY A 14 4.65 1.05 10.98
C GLY A 14 4.39 1.19 12.47
N SER A 15 3.11 1.20 12.87
CA SER A 15 2.70 1.31 14.28
C SER A 15 3.16 0.12 15.12
N HIS A 16 3.60 0.42 16.35
CA HIS A 16 4.10 -0.59 17.30
C HIS A 16 3.12 -0.89 18.45
N SER A 17 1.96 -0.22 18.52
CA SER A 17 0.95 -0.50 19.51
C SER A 17 -0.45 -0.09 19.06
N VAL A 18 -1.47 -0.62 19.73
CA VAL A 18 -2.87 -0.23 19.52
C VAL A 18 -3.06 1.25 19.77
N GLU A 19 -2.45 1.80 20.82
CA GLU A 19 -2.54 3.22 21.20
C GLU A 19 -1.91 4.12 20.13
N GLU A 20 -0.78 3.70 19.56
CA GLU A 20 -0.12 4.40 18.47
C GLU A 20 -0.98 4.38 17.22
N SER A 21 -1.55 3.23 16.86
CA SER A 21 -2.51 3.10 15.75
C SER A 21 -3.68 4.07 15.89
N ILE A 22 -4.30 4.13 17.06
CA ILE A 22 -5.43 5.04 17.35
C ILE A 22 -4.97 6.50 17.25
N THR A 23 -3.78 6.81 17.74
CA THR A 23 -3.22 8.17 17.68
C THR A 23 -3.00 8.59 16.23
N MET A 24 -2.41 7.74 15.38
CA MET A 24 -2.20 7.99 13.95
C MET A 24 -3.54 8.23 13.23
N MET A 25 -4.57 7.42 13.52
CA MET A 25 -5.90 7.60 12.95
C MET A 25 -6.51 8.95 13.32
N LYS A 26 -6.45 9.34 14.60
CA LYS A 26 -6.95 10.63 15.08
C LYS A 26 -6.22 11.81 14.46
N MET A 27 -4.90 11.72 14.34
CA MET A 27 -4.09 12.75 13.68
C MET A 27 -4.50 12.92 12.21
N SER A 28 -4.67 11.83 11.49
CA SER A 28 -5.12 11.85 10.10
C SER A 28 -6.52 12.47 9.97
N TYR A 29 -7.44 12.08 10.84
CA TYR A 29 -8.79 12.65 10.86
C TYR A 29 -8.78 14.16 11.14
N SER A 30 -7.96 14.61 12.09
CA SER A 30 -7.81 16.04 12.42
C SER A 30 -7.26 16.87 11.26
N GLN A 31 -6.56 16.24 10.31
CA GLN A 31 -6.07 16.84 9.06
C GLN A 31 -7.08 16.78 7.91
N GLY A 32 -8.29 16.30 8.15
CA GLY A 32 -9.37 16.25 7.16
C GLY A 32 -9.38 14.96 6.31
N ILE A 33 -8.64 13.92 6.72
CA ILE A 33 -8.69 12.62 6.08
C ILE A 33 -9.91 11.86 6.62
N ASP A 34 -10.87 11.57 5.76
CA ASP A 34 -12.13 10.87 6.09
C ASP A 34 -12.06 9.36 5.86
N THR A 35 -11.09 8.90 5.08
CA THR A 35 -10.91 7.50 4.72
C THR A 35 -9.41 7.17 4.67
N MET A 36 -9.00 6.11 5.34
CA MET A 36 -7.63 5.57 5.31
C MET A 36 -7.62 4.13 4.79
N VAL A 37 -6.69 3.85 3.91
CA VAL A 37 -6.39 2.49 3.47
C VAL A 37 -5.17 2.00 4.25
N PHE A 38 -5.37 0.99 5.08
CA PHE A 38 -4.29 0.33 5.81
C PHE A 38 -3.62 -0.68 4.90
N THR A 39 -2.37 -0.45 4.57
CA THR A 39 -1.58 -1.21 3.61
C THR A 39 -0.31 -1.77 4.23
N PRO A 40 -0.41 -2.64 5.24
CA PRO A 40 0.80 -3.24 5.81
C PRO A 40 1.57 -4.00 4.75
N HIS A 41 2.89 -4.07 4.93
CA HIS A 41 3.78 -4.81 4.03
C HIS A 41 3.42 -6.30 3.96
N PHE A 42 3.31 -6.80 2.73
CA PHE A 42 3.30 -8.23 2.45
C PHE A 42 4.59 -8.61 1.73
N ARG A 43 5.47 -9.34 2.42
CA ARG A 43 6.74 -9.86 1.92
C ARG A 43 6.69 -11.38 1.88
N LEU A 44 6.74 -11.97 0.69
CA LEU A 44 6.55 -13.43 0.50
C LEU A 44 7.58 -14.29 1.27
N GLY A 45 8.78 -13.82 1.48
CA GLY A 45 9.81 -14.54 2.24
C GLY A 45 9.54 -14.58 3.76
N GLU A 46 8.79 -13.61 4.26
CA GLU A 46 8.50 -13.41 5.68
C GLU A 46 7.12 -13.94 6.05
N HIS A 47 6.16 -13.87 5.12
CA HIS A 47 4.76 -14.19 5.38
C HIS A 47 4.21 -15.29 4.46
N LYS A 48 3.47 -16.21 5.05
CA LYS A 48 2.51 -17.04 4.30
C LYS A 48 1.22 -16.26 4.12
N ILE A 49 0.62 -16.27 2.94
CA ILE A 49 -0.58 -15.49 2.62
C ILE A 49 -1.70 -15.64 3.66
N ASN A 50 -2.07 -16.86 4.02
CA ASN A 50 -3.14 -17.10 5.00
C ASN A 50 -2.81 -16.57 6.40
N THR A 51 -1.54 -16.61 6.81
CA THR A 51 -1.07 -16.06 8.08
C THR A 51 -1.19 -14.54 8.06
N PHE A 52 -0.67 -13.90 7.04
CA PHE A 52 -0.75 -12.44 6.88
C PHE A 52 -2.21 -11.93 6.87
N LEU A 53 -3.08 -12.56 6.08
CA LEU A 53 -4.49 -12.16 6.00
C LEU A 53 -5.22 -12.31 7.33
N ARG A 54 -4.90 -13.36 8.10
CA ARG A 54 -5.43 -13.56 9.45
C ARG A 54 -4.92 -12.50 10.40
N GLU A 55 -3.60 -12.33 10.52
CA GLU A 55 -2.97 -11.37 11.42
C GLU A 55 -3.42 -9.94 11.14
N ARG A 56 -3.43 -9.53 9.87
CA ARG A 56 -3.94 -8.21 9.47
C ARG A 56 -5.36 -7.96 9.98
N ARG A 57 -6.22 -8.99 9.95
CA ARG A 57 -7.61 -8.89 10.44
C ARG A 57 -7.68 -8.89 11.95
N GLU A 58 -6.93 -9.75 12.63
CA GLU A 58 -6.86 -9.84 14.08
C GLU A 58 -6.39 -8.52 14.69
N ARG A 59 -5.28 -7.96 14.19
CA ARG A 59 -4.75 -6.67 14.63
C ARG A 59 -5.73 -5.51 14.41
N LEU A 60 -6.42 -5.47 13.27
CA LEU A 60 -7.47 -4.48 13.06
C LEU A 60 -8.61 -4.61 14.08
N ASN A 61 -8.97 -5.84 14.46
CA ASN A 61 -10.02 -6.05 15.46
C ASN A 61 -9.55 -5.60 16.85
N GLU A 62 -8.31 -5.85 17.24
CA GLU A 62 -7.72 -5.33 18.49
C GLU A 62 -7.83 -3.79 18.55
N ILE A 63 -7.47 -3.09 17.46
CA ILE A 63 -7.65 -1.64 17.38
C ILE A 63 -9.12 -1.26 17.56
N ARG A 64 -10.05 -1.94 16.88
CA ARG A 64 -11.50 -1.65 16.94
C ARG A 64 -12.09 -1.86 18.32
N GLU A 65 -11.63 -2.87 19.05
CA GLU A 65 -12.07 -3.20 20.40
C GLU A 65 -11.58 -2.18 21.43
N ALA A 66 -10.40 -1.61 21.22
CA ALA A 66 -9.83 -0.59 22.08
C ALA A 66 -10.44 0.82 21.89
N LEU A 67 -11.14 1.06 20.77
CA LEU A 67 -11.76 2.37 20.51
C LEU A 67 -12.92 2.65 21.45
N THR A 68 -12.88 3.79 22.13
CA THR A 68 -14.04 4.35 22.85
C THR A 68 -15.07 4.91 21.86
N ASP A 69 -16.29 5.20 22.37
CA ASP A 69 -17.34 5.82 21.56
C ASP A 69 -16.95 7.23 21.08
N GLU A 70 -16.09 7.92 21.84
CA GLU A 70 -15.55 9.22 21.44
C GLU A 70 -14.50 9.08 20.34
N ASP A 71 -13.60 8.10 20.47
CA ASP A 71 -12.60 7.81 19.44
C ASP A 71 -13.24 7.52 18.09
N ARG A 72 -14.30 6.72 18.08
CA ARG A 72 -15.03 6.34 16.86
C ARG A 72 -15.58 7.53 16.07
N LYS A 73 -15.78 8.68 16.72
CA LYS A 73 -16.23 9.92 16.07
C LYS A 73 -15.08 10.74 15.48
N MET A 74 -13.85 10.42 15.87
CA MET A 74 -12.65 11.19 15.53
C MET A 74 -11.60 10.36 14.76
N ILE A 75 -12.03 9.34 14.04
CA ILE A 75 -11.18 8.51 13.20
C ILE A 75 -11.73 8.40 11.79
N PRO A 76 -10.88 8.17 10.77
CA PRO A 76 -11.31 7.91 9.42
C PRO A 76 -12.06 6.58 9.29
N LYS A 77 -12.83 6.43 8.22
CA LYS A 77 -13.25 5.12 7.75
C LYS A 77 -12.02 4.30 7.34
N VAL A 78 -11.93 3.07 7.82
CA VAL A 78 -10.82 2.17 7.52
C VAL A 78 -11.17 1.20 6.40
N VAL A 79 -10.28 1.07 5.43
CA VAL A 79 -10.31 0.07 4.37
C VAL A 79 -9.00 -0.74 4.46
N LEU A 80 -9.07 -2.07 4.34
CA LEU A 80 -7.87 -2.90 4.32
C LEU A 80 -7.33 -3.07 2.91
N GLY A 81 -6.02 -3.07 2.80
CA GLY A 81 -5.23 -3.45 1.64
C GLY A 81 -3.95 -4.16 2.07
N ALA A 82 -2.98 -4.17 1.20
CA ALA A 82 -1.59 -4.56 1.48
C ALA A 82 -0.67 -3.78 0.55
N GLU A 83 0.51 -3.45 1.02
CA GLU A 83 1.62 -3.06 0.16
C GLU A 83 2.44 -4.33 -0.13
N VAL A 84 2.33 -4.80 -1.37
CA VAL A 84 2.94 -6.06 -1.80
C VAL A 84 4.32 -5.79 -2.36
N GLU A 85 5.35 -6.34 -1.73
CA GLU A 85 6.71 -6.25 -2.25
C GLU A 85 6.80 -6.94 -3.61
N TYR A 86 7.41 -6.27 -4.58
CA TYR A 86 7.69 -6.86 -5.88
C TYR A 86 8.61 -8.06 -5.77
N ILE A 87 8.17 -9.18 -6.33
CA ILE A 87 8.99 -10.38 -6.50
C ILE A 87 8.84 -10.89 -7.94
N PRO A 88 9.95 -11.30 -8.61
CA PRO A 88 9.86 -11.91 -9.93
C PRO A 88 8.86 -13.07 -9.97
N GLY A 89 7.95 -13.05 -10.93
CA GLY A 89 6.92 -14.07 -11.09
C GLY A 89 5.65 -13.86 -10.25
N MET A 90 5.54 -12.77 -9.48
CA MET A 90 4.33 -12.48 -8.70
C MET A 90 3.06 -12.36 -9.57
N ASN A 91 3.20 -12.00 -10.84
CA ASN A 91 2.09 -11.96 -11.81
C ASN A 91 1.36 -13.30 -11.99
N THR A 92 1.97 -14.41 -11.53
CA THR A 92 1.38 -15.77 -11.59
C THR A 92 0.72 -16.22 -10.29
N TRP A 93 0.68 -15.38 -9.26
CA TRP A 93 0.09 -15.75 -7.97
C TRP A 93 -1.44 -15.72 -8.00
N ASP A 94 -2.06 -16.85 -7.73
CA ASP A 94 -3.53 -16.99 -7.71
C ASP A 94 -4.20 -16.15 -6.60
N TYR A 95 -3.44 -15.80 -5.57
CA TYR A 95 -3.94 -15.07 -4.40
C TYR A 95 -3.73 -13.54 -4.47
N LEU A 96 -3.21 -12.99 -5.56
CA LEU A 96 -3.09 -11.53 -5.71
C LEU A 96 -4.40 -10.77 -5.41
N PRO A 97 -5.59 -11.27 -5.80
CA PRO A 97 -6.85 -10.58 -5.49
C PRO A 97 -7.12 -10.41 -3.99
N GLU A 98 -6.59 -11.31 -3.13
CA GLU A 98 -6.76 -11.24 -1.68
C GLU A 98 -5.92 -10.14 -1.02
N LEU A 99 -4.89 -9.66 -1.72
CA LEU A 99 -4.01 -8.56 -1.31
C LEU A 99 -4.48 -7.18 -1.80
N CYS A 100 -5.50 -7.15 -2.65
CA CYS A 100 -6.08 -5.91 -3.14
C CYS A 100 -6.70 -5.07 -2.01
N ILE A 101 -6.85 -3.78 -2.27
CA ILE A 101 -7.67 -2.89 -1.44
C ILE A 101 -9.10 -3.42 -1.44
N ASN A 102 -9.64 -3.70 -0.27
CA ASN A 102 -10.94 -4.36 -0.09
C ASN A 102 -12.07 -3.68 -0.88
N GLY A 103 -12.81 -4.48 -1.61
CA GLY A 103 -13.91 -4.02 -2.45
C GLY A 103 -13.48 -3.44 -3.79
N THR A 104 -12.20 -3.55 -4.14
CA THR A 104 -11.65 -3.04 -5.41
C THR A 104 -10.82 -4.09 -6.12
N LYS A 105 -10.32 -3.74 -7.31
CA LYS A 105 -9.33 -4.52 -8.07
C LYS A 105 -7.93 -3.88 -8.01
N HIS A 106 -7.71 -2.95 -7.09
CA HIS A 106 -6.45 -2.25 -6.97
C HIS A 106 -5.49 -2.99 -6.05
N ILE A 107 -4.32 -3.31 -6.57
CA ILE A 107 -3.22 -3.93 -5.83
C ILE A 107 -2.07 -2.94 -5.72
N MET A 108 -1.67 -2.63 -4.49
CA MET A 108 -0.50 -1.78 -4.28
C MET A 108 0.76 -2.64 -4.33
N THR A 109 1.69 -2.29 -5.20
CA THR A 109 2.92 -3.05 -5.43
C THR A 109 4.14 -2.16 -5.23
N GLU A 110 4.89 -2.42 -4.15
CA GLU A 110 6.15 -1.75 -3.89
C GLU A 110 7.21 -2.25 -4.86
N MET A 111 7.73 -1.35 -5.69
CA MET A 111 8.75 -1.69 -6.68
C MET A 111 10.12 -1.90 -6.00
N PRO A 112 11.03 -2.69 -6.60
CA PRO A 112 12.31 -2.95 -5.98
C PRO A 112 13.19 -1.69 -5.93
N PHE A 113 13.92 -1.51 -4.83
CA PHE A 113 14.91 -0.43 -4.65
C PHE A 113 16.26 -0.78 -5.28
N ILE A 114 16.22 -1.32 -6.49
CA ILE A 114 17.34 -1.59 -7.38
C ILE A 114 17.00 -1.07 -8.77
N PRO A 115 17.97 -0.89 -9.68
CA PRO A 115 17.66 -0.48 -11.05
C PRO A 115 16.67 -1.42 -11.73
N TRP A 116 15.55 -0.87 -12.20
CA TRP A 116 14.51 -1.65 -12.86
C TRP A 116 15.01 -2.16 -14.22
N SER A 117 14.72 -3.42 -14.49
CA SER A 117 14.94 -4.04 -15.77
C SER A 117 13.62 -4.17 -16.54
N GLU A 118 13.70 -4.49 -17.83
CA GLU A 118 12.50 -4.80 -18.62
C GLU A 118 11.65 -5.93 -18.03
N SER A 119 12.26 -6.89 -17.32
CA SER A 119 11.52 -7.97 -16.68
C SER A 119 10.70 -7.49 -15.48
N VAL A 120 11.19 -6.48 -14.75
CA VAL A 120 10.43 -5.84 -13.66
C VAL A 120 9.20 -5.13 -14.23
N VAL A 121 9.40 -4.31 -15.26
CA VAL A 121 8.31 -3.59 -15.94
C VAL A 121 7.29 -4.58 -16.50
N ARG A 122 7.73 -5.60 -17.22
CA ARG A 122 6.86 -6.63 -17.81
C ARG A 122 6.01 -7.37 -16.78
N THR A 123 6.52 -7.63 -15.57
CA THR A 123 5.72 -8.27 -14.52
C THR A 123 4.52 -7.40 -14.12
N ILE A 124 4.70 -6.07 -14.01
CA ILE A 124 3.61 -5.14 -13.71
C ILE A 124 2.64 -5.03 -14.89
N ASP A 125 3.15 -4.99 -16.12
CA ASP A 125 2.33 -4.99 -17.34
C ASP A 125 1.44 -6.23 -17.40
N ASP A 126 1.99 -7.40 -17.10
CA ASP A 126 1.24 -8.65 -17.07
C ASP A 126 0.12 -8.63 -16.04
N ILE A 127 0.36 -8.07 -14.84
CA ILE A 127 -0.69 -7.89 -13.84
C ILE A 127 -1.77 -6.94 -14.40
N ALA A 128 -1.37 -5.79 -14.93
CA ALA A 128 -2.29 -4.77 -15.41
C ALA A 128 -3.15 -5.23 -16.59
N LEU A 129 -2.59 -6.01 -17.51
CA LEU A 129 -3.24 -6.40 -18.77
C LEU A 129 -3.94 -7.76 -18.71
N HIS A 130 -3.47 -8.69 -17.88
CA HIS A 130 -3.92 -10.08 -17.96
C HIS A 130 -4.57 -10.61 -16.68
N SER A 131 -4.32 -10.02 -15.49
CA SER A 131 -4.93 -10.50 -14.24
C SER A 131 -6.31 -9.91 -13.95
N GLY A 132 -6.71 -8.85 -14.64
CA GLY A 132 -7.90 -8.07 -14.34
C GLY A 132 -7.77 -7.17 -13.11
N LEU A 133 -6.56 -7.02 -12.57
CA LEU A 133 -6.22 -6.12 -11.46
C LEU A 133 -5.63 -4.82 -12.00
N THR A 134 -5.64 -3.79 -11.17
CA THR A 134 -5.04 -2.49 -11.47
C THR A 134 -3.90 -2.25 -10.47
N PRO A 135 -2.64 -2.34 -10.87
CA PRO A 135 -1.52 -2.00 -10.01
C PRO A 135 -1.55 -0.53 -9.58
N ILE A 136 -1.20 -0.28 -8.31
CA ILE A 136 -0.84 1.04 -7.79
C ILE A 136 0.63 0.97 -7.43
N LEU A 137 1.45 1.83 -8.01
CA LEU A 137 2.88 1.97 -7.67
C LEU A 137 3.01 3.07 -6.60
N PRO A 138 3.23 2.70 -5.33
CA PRO A 138 3.31 3.65 -4.24
C PRO A 138 4.60 4.45 -4.28
N HIS A 139 4.61 5.61 -3.63
CA HIS A 139 5.77 6.49 -3.39
C HIS A 139 6.76 6.53 -4.58
N ILE A 140 6.24 6.74 -5.80
CA ILE A 140 7.03 6.75 -7.03
C ILE A 140 8.21 7.74 -6.98
N ASP A 141 8.08 8.77 -6.17
CA ASP A 141 9.11 9.75 -5.86
C ASP A 141 10.40 9.13 -5.30
N ARG A 142 10.32 7.96 -4.63
CA ARG A 142 11.49 7.26 -4.09
C ARG A 142 12.35 6.58 -5.17
N TYR A 143 11.79 6.36 -6.36
CA TYR A 143 12.49 5.66 -7.44
C TYR A 143 13.10 6.58 -8.48
N PHE A 144 12.68 7.85 -8.56
CA PHE A 144 13.18 8.81 -9.52
C PHE A 144 14.70 8.95 -9.43
N HIS A 145 15.35 8.92 -10.58
CA HIS A 145 16.80 9.13 -10.77
C HIS A 145 17.73 8.11 -10.10
N THR A 146 17.24 7.27 -9.21
CA THR A 146 18.08 6.32 -8.46
C THR A 146 17.90 4.88 -8.96
N PHE A 147 16.65 4.43 -9.06
CA PHE A 147 16.34 3.02 -9.33
C PHE A 147 15.63 2.79 -10.65
N THR A 148 15.18 3.83 -11.35
CA THR A 148 14.49 3.63 -12.61
C THR A 148 14.86 4.68 -13.65
N LYS A 149 14.70 4.34 -14.92
CA LYS A 149 14.74 5.27 -16.03
C LYS A 149 13.40 5.99 -16.13
N THR A 150 13.44 7.25 -16.53
CA THR A 150 12.24 8.05 -16.76
C THR A 150 11.28 7.38 -17.73
N GLU A 151 11.80 6.73 -18.79
CA GLU A 151 11.00 6.04 -19.79
C GLU A 151 10.13 4.91 -19.21
N TYR A 152 10.59 4.24 -18.14
CA TYR A 152 9.79 3.20 -17.48
C TYR A 152 8.63 3.78 -16.69
N ILE A 153 8.76 4.98 -16.15
CA ILE A 153 7.65 5.67 -15.46
C ILE A 153 6.69 6.24 -16.50
N GLU A 154 7.20 6.85 -17.57
CA GLU A 154 6.40 7.37 -18.68
C GLU A 154 5.57 6.27 -19.35
N HIS A 155 6.11 5.06 -19.46
CA HIS A 155 5.39 3.89 -19.96
C HIS A 155 4.07 3.67 -19.20
N TYR A 156 4.05 3.86 -17.87
CA TYR A 156 2.86 3.64 -17.07
C TYR A 156 1.78 4.73 -17.20
N TYR A 157 2.06 5.87 -17.86
CA TYR A 157 1.02 6.87 -18.14
C TYR A 157 -0.01 6.37 -19.15
N GLU A 158 0.38 5.46 -20.04
CA GLU A 158 -0.49 4.86 -21.05
C GLU A 158 -1.08 3.50 -20.62
N MET A 159 -0.65 2.99 -19.46
CA MET A 159 -1.04 1.68 -18.93
C MET A 159 -2.18 1.81 -17.90
N PRO A 160 -3.00 0.76 -17.70
CA PRO A 160 -4.00 0.73 -16.62
C PRO A 160 -3.34 0.54 -15.24
N VAL A 161 -2.35 1.36 -14.95
CA VAL A 161 -1.57 1.43 -13.71
C VAL A 161 -1.83 2.77 -13.04
N LYS A 162 -1.85 2.81 -11.73
CA LYS A 162 -1.94 4.04 -10.94
C LYS A 162 -0.59 4.35 -10.30
N ILE A 163 -0.27 5.61 -10.20
CA ILE A 163 0.96 6.10 -9.57
C ILE A 163 0.57 6.90 -8.34
N GLN A 164 1.15 6.57 -7.19
CA GLN A 164 1.00 7.33 -5.95
C GLN A 164 2.32 8.02 -5.61
N MET A 165 2.24 9.28 -5.24
CA MET A 165 3.37 10.10 -4.80
C MET A 165 3.15 10.56 -3.36
N ASN A 166 4.21 10.65 -2.58
CA ASN A 166 4.14 11.19 -1.23
C ASN A 166 3.84 12.70 -1.24
N ALA A 167 2.90 13.14 -0.40
CA ALA A 167 2.44 14.54 -0.37
C ALA A 167 3.56 15.55 -0.08
N ILE A 168 4.60 15.15 0.66
CA ILE A 168 5.73 16.00 0.96
C ILE A 168 6.46 16.50 -0.31
N TYR A 169 6.49 15.70 -1.36
CA TYR A 169 7.14 16.07 -2.62
C TYR A 169 6.29 16.99 -3.50
N VAL A 170 4.97 16.98 -3.31
CA VAL A 170 4.06 17.87 -4.05
C VAL A 170 4.25 19.32 -3.62
N ASN A 171 4.55 19.55 -2.35
CA ASN A 171 4.67 20.89 -1.75
C ASN A 171 6.12 21.36 -1.57
N SER A 172 7.11 20.54 -1.94
CA SER A 172 8.52 20.96 -1.85
C SER A 172 8.85 21.96 -2.96
N PRO A 173 9.46 23.10 -2.65
CA PRO A 173 9.96 23.99 -3.69
C PRO A 173 10.99 23.20 -4.53
N LYS A 174 10.85 23.31 -5.85
CA LYS A 174 11.82 22.72 -6.78
C LYS A 174 13.20 23.32 -6.49
N ASN A 175 14.13 22.52 -5.99
CA ASN A 175 15.54 22.82 -6.01
C ASN A 175 16.11 22.47 -7.39
#